data_b797e0a124a27ee5a9c675bca07b9bbf
#
_entry.id   b797e0a124a27ee5a9c675bca07b9bbf
#
_cell.length_a   1.000
_cell.length_b   1.000
_cell.length_c   1.000
_cell.angle_alpha   90.00
_cell.angle_beta   90.00
_cell.angle_gamma   90.00
#
_symmetry.space_group_name_H-M   'P 1'
#
loop_
_entity.id
_entity.type
_entity.pdbx_description
1 polymer ?
#
loop_
_entity_poly.entity_id
_entity_poly.type
_entity_poly.pdbx_seq_one_letter_code
_entity_poly.pdbx_strand_id
1 'polypeptide(L)'
;MILIFDFFETLLKNKSIDFNRGLRPLWEKHYKDKCSFEDICKFGEELFVHFQNMHKEGKEFPFVKEELPLYAKKYGGEVVSMTTEEEADFLMLCNEMELLPGVKKMLDEFEKNRIPMYVLSNSGFTAKALWTVLDRFDIGQYFSSVWSSADYGRIKPCKEFFDMAIDAALLENPEQRKDDIMFIGDMYETDITGAHNVGIKAVWINREKEEDSLKYAAYQIAETSDLLDVVRENQSAGPFSDWKKKGEEK
;
A
#
# COMPACT_ATOMS: atom_id res chain seq x y z
N MET A 1 -0.11 20.92 -1.47
CA MET A 1 0.58 19.63 -1.77
C MET A 1 -0.14 18.52 -1.06
N ILE A 2 -0.34 17.38 -1.74
CA ILE A 2 -0.93 16.15 -1.20
C ILE A 2 0.06 15.01 -1.47
N LEU A 3 0.25 14.09 -0.52
CA LEU A 3 1.11 12.92 -0.68
C LEU A 3 0.26 11.65 -0.66
N ILE A 4 0.41 10.80 -1.68
CA ILE A 4 -0.21 9.48 -1.77
C ILE A 4 0.92 8.45 -1.80
N PHE A 5 0.92 7.54 -0.83
CA PHE A 5 1.96 6.52 -0.67
C PHE A 5 1.46 5.17 -1.15
N ASP A 6 2.32 4.38 -1.78
CA ASP A 6 2.16 2.94 -1.75
C ASP A 6 2.39 2.41 -0.32
N PHE A 7 2.03 1.13 -0.07
CA PHE A 7 2.08 0.53 1.25
C PHE A 7 3.34 -0.30 1.47
N PHE A 8 3.48 -1.41 0.71
CA PHE A 8 4.58 -2.36 0.86
C PHE A 8 5.86 -1.81 0.25
N GLU A 9 7.02 -2.09 0.89
CA GLU A 9 8.34 -1.59 0.47
C GLU A 9 8.43 -0.05 0.34
N THR A 10 7.35 0.64 0.70
CA THR A 10 7.26 2.10 0.73
C THR A 10 7.12 2.65 2.15
N LEU A 11 6.21 2.11 2.94
CA LEU A 11 6.03 2.44 4.37
C LEU A 11 6.53 1.31 5.26
N LEU A 12 6.17 0.08 4.92
CA LEU A 12 6.51 -1.14 5.63
C LEU A 12 7.29 -2.08 4.71
N LYS A 13 8.37 -2.67 5.25
CA LYS A 13 9.18 -3.66 4.55
C LYS A 13 8.77 -5.06 4.96
N ASN A 14 8.66 -5.97 4.00
CA ASN A 14 8.53 -7.40 4.26
C ASN A 14 9.90 -8.03 4.52
N LYS A 15 10.13 -8.53 5.73
CA LYS A 15 11.32 -9.35 6.05
C LYS A 15 11.22 -10.75 5.49
N SER A 16 10.03 -11.31 5.54
CA SER A 16 9.71 -12.62 4.97
C SER A 16 8.24 -12.69 4.60
N ILE A 17 7.96 -13.42 3.53
CA ILE A 17 6.60 -13.70 3.06
C ILE A 17 6.41 -15.22 3.07
N ASP A 18 5.40 -15.69 3.81
CA ASP A 18 5.03 -17.09 3.87
C ASP A 18 3.52 -17.22 4.15
N PHE A 19 2.77 -17.45 3.10
CA PHE A 19 1.32 -17.54 3.16
C PHE A 19 0.83 -18.70 4.05
N ASN A 20 1.62 -19.76 4.18
CA ASN A 20 1.29 -20.92 5.01
C ASN A 20 1.21 -20.57 6.49
N ARG A 21 1.92 -19.52 6.95
CA ARG A 21 1.81 -19.04 8.33
C ARG A 21 0.39 -18.53 8.64
N GLY A 22 -0.21 -17.78 7.71
CA GLY A 22 -1.60 -17.33 7.84
C GLY A 22 -2.62 -18.47 7.69
N LEU A 23 -2.34 -19.43 6.80
CA LEU A 23 -3.23 -20.59 6.60
C LEU A 23 -3.31 -21.51 7.81
N ARG A 24 -2.29 -21.55 8.70
CA ARG A 24 -2.29 -22.47 9.84
C ARG A 24 -3.44 -22.23 10.82
N PRO A 25 -3.67 -21.02 11.36
CA PRO A 25 -4.82 -20.76 12.23
C PRO A 25 -6.16 -20.99 11.53
N LEU A 26 -6.25 -20.64 10.24
CA LEU A 26 -7.43 -20.88 9.42
C LEU A 26 -7.74 -22.37 9.34
N TRP A 27 -6.73 -23.19 9.05
CA TRP A 27 -6.86 -24.64 8.99
C TRP A 27 -7.24 -25.23 10.35
N GLU A 28 -6.55 -24.86 11.43
CA GLU A 28 -6.82 -25.36 12.77
C GLU A 28 -8.25 -25.10 13.23
N LYS A 29 -8.78 -23.91 12.91
CA LYS A 29 -10.13 -23.50 13.32
C LYS A 29 -11.24 -24.10 12.46
N HIS A 30 -11.03 -24.26 11.15
CA HIS A 30 -12.12 -24.53 10.20
C HIS A 30 -11.97 -25.82 9.38
N TYR A 31 -10.75 -26.33 9.18
CA TYR A 31 -10.48 -27.38 8.19
C TYR A 31 -9.71 -28.60 8.71
N LYS A 32 -9.22 -28.62 9.95
CA LYS A 32 -8.41 -29.74 10.49
C LYS A 32 -9.08 -31.10 10.42
N ASP A 33 -10.42 -31.13 10.53
CA ASP A 33 -11.22 -32.35 10.45
C ASP A 33 -11.65 -32.68 9.01
N LYS A 34 -11.25 -31.89 8.01
CA LYS A 34 -11.66 -32.01 6.61
C LYS A 34 -10.53 -32.31 5.65
N CYS A 35 -9.33 -31.79 5.94
CA CYS A 35 -8.13 -32.01 5.13
C CYS A 35 -6.88 -31.91 5.98
N SER A 36 -5.74 -32.42 5.46
CA SER A 36 -4.44 -32.20 6.09
C SER A 36 -3.97 -30.76 5.93
N PHE A 37 -3.03 -30.33 6.77
CA PHE A 37 -2.41 -29.01 6.61
C PHE A 37 -1.63 -28.91 5.29
N GLU A 38 -1.00 -29.99 4.86
CA GLU A 38 -0.30 -30.05 3.57
C GLU A 38 -1.26 -29.82 2.39
N ASP A 39 -2.47 -30.41 2.42
CA ASP A 39 -3.48 -30.24 1.37
C ASP A 39 -3.94 -28.77 1.25
N ILE A 40 -4.17 -28.10 2.40
CA ILE A 40 -4.60 -26.69 2.36
C ILE A 40 -3.49 -25.76 1.88
N CYS A 41 -2.24 -26.01 2.25
CA CYS A 41 -1.08 -25.26 1.73
C CYS A 41 -0.93 -25.42 0.22
N LYS A 42 -1.02 -26.66 -0.27
CA LYS A 42 -0.97 -26.94 -1.72
C LYS A 42 -2.08 -26.23 -2.48
N PHE A 43 -3.27 -26.15 -1.89
CA PHE A 43 -4.36 -25.40 -2.52
C PHE A 43 -4.09 -23.88 -2.48
N GLY A 44 -3.52 -23.36 -1.40
CA GLY A 44 -3.07 -21.98 -1.36
C GLY A 44 -2.06 -21.64 -2.46
N GLU A 45 -1.12 -22.55 -2.77
CA GLU A 45 -0.19 -22.39 -3.89
C GLU A 45 -0.93 -22.36 -5.24
N GLU A 46 -1.94 -23.20 -5.46
CA GLU A 46 -2.79 -23.17 -6.66
C GLU A 46 -3.51 -21.81 -6.78
N LEU A 47 -4.05 -21.30 -5.68
CA LEU A 47 -4.73 -19.99 -5.64
C LEU A 47 -3.76 -18.83 -5.84
N PHE A 48 -2.53 -18.92 -5.35
CA PHE A 48 -1.50 -17.93 -5.62
C PHE A 48 -1.16 -17.82 -7.11
N VAL A 49 -1.11 -18.95 -7.83
CA VAL A 49 -0.96 -18.93 -9.31
C VAL A 49 -2.17 -18.24 -9.96
N HIS A 50 -3.37 -18.49 -9.45
CA HIS A 50 -4.58 -17.80 -9.93
C HIS A 50 -4.50 -16.29 -9.68
N PHE A 51 -4.12 -15.87 -8.48
CA PHE A 51 -3.86 -14.48 -8.12
C PHE A 51 -2.88 -13.81 -9.09
N GLN A 52 -1.73 -14.45 -9.36
CA GLN A 52 -0.76 -13.92 -10.31
C GLN A 52 -1.35 -13.73 -11.73
N ASN A 53 -2.21 -14.63 -12.17
CA ASN A 53 -2.85 -14.51 -13.48
C ASN A 53 -3.88 -13.37 -13.51
N MET A 54 -4.66 -13.19 -12.44
CA MET A 54 -5.58 -12.06 -12.30
C MET A 54 -4.82 -10.72 -12.35
N HIS A 55 -3.69 -10.63 -11.65
CA HIS A 55 -2.83 -9.43 -11.66
C HIS A 55 -2.26 -9.13 -13.05
N LYS A 56 -1.88 -10.14 -13.85
CA LYS A 56 -1.47 -9.93 -15.27
C LYS A 56 -2.61 -9.34 -16.12
N GLU A 57 -3.86 -9.58 -15.75
CA GLU A 57 -5.05 -9.00 -16.39
C GLU A 57 -5.44 -7.63 -15.79
N GLY A 58 -4.67 -7.11 -14.84
CA GLY A 58 -4.97 -5.84 -14.15
C GLY A 58 -6.14 -5.91 -13.17
N LYS A 59 -6.46 -7.12 -12.70
CA LYS A 59 -7.57 -7.40 -11.77
C LYS A 59 -7.01 -7.78 -10.41
N GLU A 60 -7.72 -7.43 -9.34
CA GLU A 60 -7.44 -7.96 -8.00
C GLU A 60 -8.16 -9.30 -7.78
N PHE A 61 -7.62 -10.10 -6.85
CA PHE A 61 -8.21 -11.32 -6.33
C PHE A 61 -8.35 -11.20 -4.81
N PRO A 62 -9.43 -10.55 -4.32
CA PRO A 62 -9.58 -10.23 -2.90
C PRO A 62 -9.66 -11.47 -2.00
N PHE A 63 -8.81 -11.53 -0.98
CA PHE A 63 -8.67 -12.68 -0.09
C PHE A 63 -9.99 -13.07 0.58
N VAL A 64 -10.63 -12.17 1.29
CA VAL A 64 -11.85 -12.47 2.06
C VAL A 64 -13.05 -12.71 1.13
N LYS A 65 -13.16 -11.92 0.05
CA LYS A 65 -14.34 -11.92 -0.82
C LYS A 65 -14.32 -13.06 -1.87
N GLU A 66 -13.15 -13.37 -2.39
CA GLU A 66 -13.02 -14.31 -3.52
C GLU A 66 -12.20 -15.56 -3.16
N GLU A 67 -11.09 -15.43 -2.43
CA GLU A 67 -10.22 -16.58 -2.14
C GLU A 67 -10.78 -17.47 -1.02
N LEU A 68 -11.16 -16.92 0.13
CA LEU A 68 -11.72 -17.71 1.26
C LEU A 68 -12.91 -18.59 0.87
N PRO A 69 -13.88 -18.16 0.05
CA PRO A 69 -14.97 -19.01 -0.41
C PRO A 69 -14.51 -20.27 -1.17
N LEU A 70 -13.34 -20.23 -1.82
CA LEU A 70 -12.83 -21.39 -2.57
C LEU A 70 -12.34 -22.51 -1.64
N TYR A 71 -11.84 -22.19 -0.44
CA TYR A 71 -11.51 -23.22 0.56
C TYR A 71 -12.76 -23.95 1.03
N ALA A 72 -13.85 -23.23 1.33
CA ALA A 72 -15.13 -23.83 1.70
C ALA A 72 -15.71 -24.68 0.58
N LYS A 73 -15.60 -24.23 -0.68
CA LYS A 73 -16.02 -24.97 -1.86
C LYS A 73 -15.23 -26.27 -2.05
N LYS A 74 -13.91 -26.24 -1.80
CA LYS A 74 -13.02 -27.41 -1.99
C LYS A 74 -13.14 -28.43 -0.86
N TYR A 75 -13.16 -27.96 0.40
CA TYR A 75 -13.09 -28.84 1.58
C TYR A 75 -14.43 -29.00 2.31
N GLY A 76 -15.45 -28.29 1.87
CA GLY A 76 -16.77 -28.27 2.53
C GLY A 76 -16.80 -27.38 3.78
N GLY A 77 -18.02 -27.11 4.24
CA GLY A 77 -18.30 -26.25 5.39
C GLY A 77 -18.84 -24.88 4.94
N GLU A 78 -19.03 -24.02 5.94
CA GLU A 78 -19.46 -22.66 5.68
C GLU A 78 -18.30 -21.80 5.17
N VAL A 79 -18.63 -20.76 4.40
CA VAL A 79 -17.63 -19.78 3.99
C VAL A 79 -17.15 -19.05 5.24
N VAL A 80 -15.83 -19.05 5.46
CA VAL A 80 -15.24 -18.36 6.58
C VAL A 80 -15.42 -16.85 6.38
N SER A 81 -16.01 -16.20 7.38
CA SER A 81 -16.01 -14.74 7.48
C SER A 81 -14.88 -14.30 8.43
N MET A 82 -14.23 -13.22 8.08
CA MET A 82 -13.21 -12.59 8.93
C MET A 82 -13.66 -11.19 9.33
N THR A 83 -13.40 -10.84 10.58
CA THR A 83 -13.42 -9.45 11.02
C THR A 83 -12.21 -8.73 10.44
N THR A 84 -12.22 -7.40 10.47
CA THR A 84 -11.07 -6.59 10.04
C THR A 84 -9.79 -6.97 10.81
N GLU A 85 -9.91 -7.23 12.11
CA GLU A 85 -8.78 -7.65 12.96
C GLU A 85 -8.23 -9.02 12.55
N GLU A 86 -9.11 -10.00 12.28
CA GLU A 86 -8.70 -11.34 11.83
C GLU A 86 -8.04 -11.29 10.45
N GLU A 87 -8.52 -10.42 9.57
CA GLU A 87 -7.91 -10.19 8.25
C GLU A 87 -6.51 -9.55 8.38
N ALA A 88 -6.36 -8.54 9.24
CA ALA A 88 -5.08 -7.92 9.53
C ALA A 88 -4.10 -8.91 10.22
N ASP A 89 -4.59 -9.76 11.13
CA ASP A 89 -3.79 -10.84 11.73
C ASP A 89 -3.29 -11.82 10.69
N PHE A 90 -4.16 -12.25 9.77
CA PHE A 90 -3.78 -13.13 8.67
C PHE A 90 -2.70 -12.50 7.80
N LEU A 91 -2.90 -11.24 7.39
CA LEU A 91 -1.91 -10.49 6.61
C LEU A 91 -0.55 -10.43 7.33
N MET A 92 -0.52 -10.09 8.63
CA MET A 92 0.71 -9.99 9.41
C MET A 92 1.37 -11.35 9.69
N LEU A 93 0.61 -12.42 9.76
CA LEU A 93 1.16 -13.78 9.83
C LEU A 93 1.82 -14.18 8.51
N CYS A 94 1.19 -13.85 7.38
CA CYS A 94 1.77 -14.11 6.05
C CYS A 94 3.02 -13.29 5.80
N ASN A 95 3.05 -12.05 6.30
CA ASN A 95 4.10 -11.07 6.03
C ASN A 95 4.73 -10.63 7.34
N GLU A 96 5.96 -11.07 7.60
CA GLU A 96 6.73 -10.52 8.70
C GLU A 96 7.22 -9.13 8.31
N MET A 97 6.53 -8.10 8.81
CA MET A 97 6.77 -6.71 8.41
C MET A 97 7.56 -5.94 9.47
N GLU A 98 8.24 -4.90 9.02
CA GLU A 98 8.83 -3.88 9.87
C GLU A 98 8.62 -2.49 9.26
N LEU A 99 8.55 -1.47 10.12
CA LEU A 99 8.52 -0.08 9.67
C LEU A 99 9.85 0.29 9.04
N LEU A 100 9.83 0.88 7.83
CA LEU A 100 11.06 1.34 7.20
C LEU A 100 11.75 2.44 8.01
N PRO A 101 13.09 2.47 8.06
CA PRO A 101 13.85 3.45 8.82
C PRO A 101 13.47 4.89 8.45
N GLY A 102 13.26 5.73 9.46
CA GLY A 102 12.98 7.15 9.28
C GLY A 102 11.54 7.49 8.87
N VAL A 103 10.72 6.53 8.45
CA VAL A 103 9.33 6.76 7.98
C VAL A 103 8.50 7.49 9.04
N LYS A 104 8.47 7.01 10.28
CA LYS A 104 7.67 7.67 11.33
C LYS A 104 8.09 9.13 11.54
N LYS A 105 9.39 9.39 11.60
CA LYS A 105 9.91 10.77 11.74
C LYS A 105 9.51 11.64 10.54
N MET A 106 9.54 11.10 9.35
CA MET A 106 9.11 11.78 8.12
C MET A 106 7.62 12.12 8.19
N LEU A 107 6.77 11.16 8.55
CA LEU A 107 5.32 11.37 8.70
C LEU A 107 5.00 12.41 9.79
N ASP A 108 5.70 12.38 10.94
CA ASP A 108 5.61 13.41 11.99
C ASP A 108 5.87 14.81 11.43
N GLU A 109 6.90 14.97 10.60
CA GLU A 109 7.25 16.27 10.01
C GLU A 109 6.18 16.73 8.99
N PHE A 110 5.60 15.81 8.21
CA PHE A 110 4.53 16.16 7.28
C PHE A 110 3.24 16.54 8.02
N GLU A 111 2.87 15.83 9.08
CA GLU A 111 1.71 16.16 9.91
C GLU A 111 1.85 17.54 10.56
N LYS A 112 3.03 17.86 11.18
CA LYS A 112 3.32 19.19 11.74
C LYS A 112 3.14 20.31 10.72
N ASN A 113 3.40 20.03 9.45
CA ASN A 113 3.25 20.97 8.35
C ASN A 113 1.90 20.88 7.66
N ARG A 114 0.96 20.08 8.21
CA ARG A 114 -0.40 19.90 7.72
C ARG A 114 -0.46 19.47 6.26
N ILE A 115 0.45 18.59 5.85
CA ILE A 115 0.45 17.99 4.52
C ILE A 115 -0.51 16.79 4.55
N PRO A 116 -1.60 16.79 3.78
CA PRO A 116 -2.51 15.66 3.70
C PRO A 116 -1.80 14.42 3.14
N MET A 117 -2.00 13.27 3.79
CA MET A 117 -1.36 12.01 3.45
C MET A 117 -2.40 10.90 3.27
N TYR A 118 -2.19 10.08 2.25
CA TYR A 118 -3.07 8.99 1.84
C TYR A 118 -2.27 7.76 1.47
N VAL A 119 -2.93 6.59 1.42
CA VAL A 119 -2.33 5.34 0.95
C VAL A 119 -3.16 4.75 -0.19
N LEU A 120 -2.51 4.30 -1.27
CA LEU A 120 -3.11 3.57 -2.39
C LEU A 120 -2.29 2.31 -2.67
N SER A 121 -2.81 1.14 -2.32
CA SER A 121 -2.08 -0.13 -2.34
C SER A 121 -2.69 -1.17 -3.29
N ASN A 122 -1.82 -1.89 -4.01
CA ASN A 122 -2.18 -3.18 -4.60
C ASN A 122 -2.09 -4.24 -3.50
N SER A 123 -3.24 -4.79 -3.10
CA SER A 123 -3.31 -5.78 -2.03
C SER A 123 -4.59 -6.60 -2.13
N GLY A 124 -4.49 -7.90 -1.95
CA GLY A 124 -5.66 -8.79 -1.80
C GLY A 124 -6.42 -8.59 -0.47
N PHE A 125 -5.92 -7.74 0.44
CA PHE A 125 -6.53 -7.43 1.73
C PHE A 125 -7.24 -6.08 1.70
N THR A 126 -8.33 -5.95 2.46
CA THR A 126 -9.15 -4.73 2.46
C THR A 126 -8.39 -3.50 2.99
N ALA A 127 -8.83 -2.31 2.58
CA ALA A 127 -8.29 -1.05 3.08
C ALA A 127 -8.36 -0.95 4.62
N LYS A 128 -9.42 -1.49 5.22
CA LYS A 128 -9.58 -1.53 6.68
C LYS A 128 -8.51 -2.40 7.35
N ALA A 129 -8.22 -3.57 6.76
CA ALA A 129 -7.16 -4.44 7.28
C ALA A 129 -5.79 -3.79 7.14
N LEU A 130 -5.50 -3.14 5.98
CA LEU A 130 -4.27 -2.37 5.81
C LEU A 130 -4.16 -1.23 6.83
N TRP A 131 -5.25 -0.52 7.09
CA TRP A 131 -5.26 0.55 8.11
C TRP A 131 -4.98 0.00 9.50
N THR A 132 -5.62 -1.11 9.88
CA THR A 132 -5.34 -1.80 11.15
C THR A 132 -3.86 -2.17 11.28
N VAL A 133 -3.22 -2.61 10.19
CA VAL A 133 -1.77 -2.88 10.19
C VAL A 133 -0.98 -1.58 10.43
N LEU A 134 -1.32 -0.47 9.76
CA LEU A 134 -0.66 0.83 10.00
C LEU A 134 -0.82 1.30 11.46
N ASP A 135 -1.99 1.08 12.07
CA ASP A 135 -2.23 1.40 13.49
C ASP A 135 -1.33 0.56 14.42
N ARG A 136 -1.10 -0.71 14.10
CA ARG A 136 -0.19 -1.57 14.87
C ARG A 136 1.27 -1.16 14.79
N PHE A 137 1.66 -0.44 13.72
CA PHE A 137 2.96 0.21 13.58
C PHE A 137 2.97 1.66 14.08
N ASP A 138 1.87 2.12 14.67
CA ASP A 138 1.73 3.45 15.27
C ASP A 138 1.96 4.57 14.23
N ILE A 139 1.43 4.34 13.00
CA ILE A 139 1.46 5.30 11.88
C ILE A 139 0.11 5.50 11.18
N GLY A 140 -0.96 4.77 11.56
CA GLY A 140 -2.27 4.91 10.92
C GLY A 140 -2.89 6.29 11.06
N GLN A 141 -2.62 6.98 12.18
CA GLN A 141 -3.14 8.32 12.48
C GLN A 141 -2.66 9.41 11.52
N TYR A 142 -1.61 9.18 10.74
CA TYR A 142 -1.09 10.18 9.79
C TYR A 142 -1.88 10.24 8.48
N PHE A 143 -2.66 9.20 8.17
CA PHE A 143 -3.35 9.09 6.90
C PHE A 143 -4.82 9.48 7.01
N SER A 144 -5.31 10.29 6.06
CA SER A 144 -6.72 10.65 5.96
C SER A 144 -7.55 9.52 5.37
N SER A 145 -6.99 8.74 4.43
CA SER A 145 -7.63 7.55 3.85
C SER A 145 -6.61 6.52 3.37
N VAL A 146 -7.03 5.26 3.39
CA VAL A 146 -6.31 4.13 2.81
C VAL A 146 -7.22 3.49 1.77
N TRP A 147 -6.70 3.22 0.58
CA TRP A 147 -7.41 2.54 -0.50
C TRP A 147 -6.66 1.28 -0.90
N SER A 148 -7.41 0.20 -1.07
CA SER A 148 -6.88 -1.10 -1.49
C SER A 148 -7.55 -1.58 -2.77
N SER A 149 -6.78 -2.21 -3.63
CA SER A 149 -7.30 -2.88 -4.83
C SER A 149 -8.29 -4.01 -4.49
N ALA A 150 -8.21 -4.62 -3.30
CA ALA A 150 -9.20 -5.61 -2.84
C ALA A 150 -10.64 -5.04 -2.77
N ASP A 151 -10.77 -3.75 -2.43
CA ASP A 151 -12.08 -3.10 -2.37
C ASP A 151 -12.52 -2.58 -3.74
N TYR A 152 -11.57 -2.30 -4.64
CA TYR A 152 -11.83 -1.70 -5.95
C TYR A 152 -11.94 -2.72 -7.08
N GLY A 153 -11.24 -3.85 -6.97
CA GLY A 153 -11.23 -4.92 -7.98
C GLY A 153 -10.25 -4.72 -9.14
N ARG A 154 -9.50 -3.60 -9.16
CA ARG A 154 -8.46 -3.29 -10.16
C ARG A 154 -7.20 -2.86 -9.46
N ILE A 155 -6.05 -3.21 -10.03
CA ILE A 155 -4.74 -2.89 -9.47
C ILE A 155 -4.09 -1.69 -10.18
N LYS A 156 -3.15 -1.01 -9.53
CA LYS A 156 -2.21 -0.10 -10.20
C LYS A 156 -1.46 -0.88 -11.30
N PRO A 157 -1.19 -0.31 -12.47
CA PRO A 157 -1.31 1.10 -12.85
C PRO A 157 -2.68 1.51 -13.47
N CYS A 158 -3.78 0.80 -13.15
CA CYS A 158 -5.10 1.13 -13.66
C CYS A 158 -5.45 2.60 -13.40
N LYS A 159 -5.73 3.34 -14.48
CA LYS A 159 -6.02 4.77 -14.42
C LYS A 159 -7.18 5.09 -13.50
N GLU A 160 -8.26 4.32 -13.58
CA GLU A 160 -9.50 4.54 -12.82
C GLU A 160 -9.26 4.36 -11.31
N PHE A 161 -8.33 3.49 -10.91
CA PHE A 161 -7.97 3.30 -9.51
C PHE A 161 -7.18 4.49 -8.96
N PHE A 162 -6.27 5.06 -9.76
CA PHE A 162 -5.60 6.32 -9.41
C PHE A 162 -6.57 7.50 -9.39
N ASP A 163 -7.42 7.64 -10.43
CA ASP A 163 -8.37 8.77 -10.51
C ASP A 163 -9.33 8.77 -9.30
N MET A 164 -9.83 7.62 -8.88
CA MET A 164 -10.67 7.51 -7.68
C MET A 164 -9.96 8.07 -6.43
N ALA A 165 -8.69 7.70 -6.21
CA ALA A 165 -7.92 8.18 -5.07
C ALA A 165 -7.60 9.69 -5.17
N ILE A 166 -7.27 10.17 -6.37
CA ILE A 166 -7.01 11.58 -6.66
C ILE A 166 -8.27 12.42 -6.41
N ASP A 167 -9.41 12.00 -6.95
CA ASP A 167 -10.68 12.73 -6.81
C ASP A 167 -11.12 12.80 -5.35
N ALA A 168 -10.97 11.69 -4.60
CA ALA A 168 -11.27 11.67 -3.17
C ALA A 168 -10.34 12.60 -2.37
N ALA A 169 -9.04 12.57 -2.65
CA ALA A 169 -8.08 13.44 -1.98
C ALA A 169 -8.32 14.93 -2.28
N LEU A 170 -8.66 15.28 -3.52
CA LEU A 170 -8.98 16.66 -3.90
C LEU A 170 -10.32 17.13 -3.33
N LEU A 171 -11.30 16.25 -3.18
CA LEU A 171 -12.58 16.58 -2.53
C LEU A 171 -12.37 16.99 -1.05
N GLU A 172 -11.46 16.33 -0.35
CA GLU A 172 -11.10 16.66 1.03
C GLU A 172 -10.20 17.91 1.13
N ASN A 173 -9.50 18.27 0.04
CA ASN A 173 -8.55 19.39 -0.01
C ASN A 173 -8.84 20.32 -1.20
N PRO A 174 -9.97 21.06 -1.18
CA PRO A 174 -10.45 21.80 -2.34
C PRO A 174 -9.55 22.97 -2.76
N GLU A 175 -8.61 23.40 -1.92
CA GLU A 175 -7.61 24.42 -2.26
C GLU A 175 -6.44 23.87 -3.06
N GLN A 176 -6.28 22.53 -3.12
CA GLN A 176 -5.21 21.85 -3.86
C GLN A 176 -5.67 21.51 -5.28
N ARG A 177 -4.72 21.31 -6.16
CA ARG A 177 -4.93 20.91 -7.55
C ARG A 177 -4.19 19.61 -7.83
N LYS A 178 -4.51 18.96 -8.92
CA LYS A 178 -3.87 17.72 -9.35
C LYS A 178 -2.34 17.84 -9.46
N ASP A 179 -1.83 18.98 -9.92
CA ASP A 179 -0.39 19.26 -10.02
C ASP A 179 0.31 19.35 -8.64
N ASP A 180 -0.49 19.48 -7.56
CA ASP A 180 0.01 19.54 -6.19
C ASP A 180 0.11 18.15 -5.55
N ILE A 181 -0.25 17.08 -6.28
CA ILE A 181 -0.19 15.70 -5.81
C ILE A 181 1.14 15.05 -6.18
N MET A 182 1.72 14.32 -5.23
CA MET A 182 2.84 13.42 -5.45
C MET A 182 2.42 12.00 -5.05
N PHE A 183 2.72 11.03 -5.92
CA PHE A 183 2.62 9.62 -5.59
C PHE A 183 4.00 9.07 -5.29
N ILE A 184 4.13 8.33 -4.20
CA ILE A 184 5.40 7.79 -3.71
C ILE A 184 5.31 6.26 -3.70
N GLY A 185 6.19 5.58 -4.41
CA GLY A 185 6.23 4.12 -4.47
C GLY A 185 7.56 3.59 -4.96
N ASP A 186 7.74 2.26 -4.84
CA ASP A 186 8.97 1.56 -5.21
C ASP A 186 8.85 0.81 -6.55
N MET A 187 7.63 0.42 -6.95
CA MET A 187 7.38 -0.36 -8.16
C MET A 187 7.24 0.52 -9.40
N TYR A 188 8.24 0.49 -10.30
CA TYR A 188 8.23 1.34 -11.49
C TYR A 188 7.00 1.13 -12.37
N GLU A 189 6.64 -0.14 -12.66
CA GLU A 189 5.57 -0.50 -13.57
C GLU A 189 4.17 -0.13 -13.05
N THR A 190 3.97 -0.18 -11.75
CA THR A 190 2.65 0.05 -11.14
C THR A 190 2.51 1.46 -10.58
N ASP A 191 3.51 1.95 -9.86
CA ASP A 191 3.45 3.21 -9.12
C ASP A 191 3.85 4.39 -9.99
N ILE A 192 5.04 4.30 -10.58
CA ILE A 192 5.62 5.42 -11.32
C ILE A 192 4.91 5.59 -12.67
N THR A 193 4.72 4.47 -13.39
CA THR A 193 3.94 4.47 -14.63
C THR A 193 2.49 4.87 -14.40
N GLY A 194 1.87 4.39 -13.31
CA GLY A 194 0.49 4.75 -12.95
C GLY A 194 0.33 6.24 -12.67
N ALA A 195 1.18 6.80 -11.82
CA ALA A 195 1.19 8.23 -11.49
C ALA A 195 1.44 9.10 -12.74
N HIS A 196 2.41 8.73 -13.58
CA HIS A 196 2.69 9.41 -14.83
C HIS A 196 1.48 9.41 -15.78
N ASN A 197 0.83 8.25 -15.96
CA ASN A 197 -0.31 8.09 -16.88
C ASN A 197 -1.54 8.90 -16.46
N VAL A 198 -1.69 9.18 -15.18
CA VAL A 198 -2.75 10.07 -14.68
C VAL A 198 -2.29 11.53 -14.55
N GLY A 199 -1.04 11.86 -14.83
CA GLY A 199 -0.52 13.22 -14.87
C GLY A 199 -0.29 13.84 -13.47
N ILE A 200 0.11 13.04 -12.47
CA ILE A 200 0.61 13.52 -11.18
C ILE A 200 2.12 13.26 -11.07
N LYS A 201 2.78 13.94 -10.15
CA LYS A 201 4.22 13.74 -9.94
C LYS A 201 4.48 12.37 -9.31
N ALA A 202 5.42 11.61 -9.85
CA ALA A 202 5.89 10.35 -9.31
C ALA A 202 7.22 10.55 -8.56
N VAL A 203 7.31 10.02 -7.34
CA VAL A 203 8.55 9.91 -6.58
C VAL A 203 8.90 8.44 -6.50
N TRP A 204 9.97 8.05 -7.18
CA TRP A 204 10.42 6.68 -7.22
C TRP A 204 11.42 6.37 -6.11
N ILE A 205 11.09 5.40 -5.25
CA ILE A 205 12.02 4.85 -4.26
C ILE A 205 12.87 3.80 -4.98
N ASN A 206 13.98 4.25 -5.54
CA ASN A 206 14.88 3.47 -6.40
C ASN A 206 16.11 2.99 -5.63
N ARG A 207 15.93 1.99 -4.76
CA ARG A 207 17.01 1.42 -3.92
C ARG A 207 18.12 0.77 -4.75
N GLU A 208 17.74 0.12 -5.81
CA GLU A 208 18.67 -0.63 -6.69
C GLU A 208 19.37 0.27 -7.71
N LYS A 209 19.03 1.56 -7.76
CA LYS A 209 19.59 2.54 -8.72
C LYS A 209 19.41 2.13 -10.18
N GLU A 210 18.22 1.62 -10.48
CA GLU A 210 17.83 1.27 -11.84
C GLU A 210 17.72 2.53 -12.71
N GLU A 211 17.85 2.34 -14.03
CA GLU A 211 17.73 3.44 -14.99
C GLU A 211 16.25 3.81 -15.22
N ASP A 212 15.90 5.07 -15.03
CA ASP A 212 14.60 5.62 -15.45
C ASP A 212 14.59 5.88 -16.97
N SER A 213 14.54 4.79 -17.72
CA SER A 213 14.64 4.83 -19.19
C SER A 213 13.49 5.58 -19.86
N LEU A 214 12.29 5.60 -19.24
CA LEU A 214 11.10 6.29 -19.73
C LEU A 214 10.98 7.72 -19.17
N LYS A 215 11.78 8.08 -18.18
CA LYS A 215 11.77 9.40 -17.52
C LYS A 215 10.42 9.78 -16.95
N TYR A 216 9.72 8.81 -16.32
CA TYR A 216 8.42 9.02 -15.72
C TYR A 216 8.51 9.50 -14.27
N ALA A 217 9.61 9.24 -13.57
CA ALA A 217 9.83 9.74 -12.23
C ALA A 217 10.17 11.24 -12.24
N ALA A 218 9.38 12.03 -11.53
CA ALA A 218 9.69 13.43 -11.29
C ALA A 218 10.87 13.58 -10.32
N TYR A 219 11.00 12.63 -9.38
CA TYR A 219 12.07 12.52 -8.40
C TYR A 219 12.44 11.08 -8.17
N GLN A 220 13.72 10.83 -7.87
CA GLN A 220 14.23 9.53 -7.44
C GLN A 220 14.90 9.70 -6.09
N ILE A 221 14.58 8.80 -5.17
CA ILE A 221 15.14 8.75 -3.81
C ILE A 221 15.62 7.32 -3.51
N ALA A 222 16.61 7.17 -2.63
CA ALA A 222 17.10 5.86 -2.23
C ALA A 222 16.27 5.25 -1.09
N GLU A 223 15.88 6.08 -0.14
CA GLU A 223 15.06 5.67 1.02
C GLU A 223 13.80 6.52 1.12
N THR A 224 12.72 5.95 1.64
CA THR A 224 11.44 6.67 1.79
C THR A 224 11.60 7.96 2.60
N SER A 225 12.46 7.95 3.63
CA SER A 225 12.72 9.13 4.46
C SER A 225 13.36 10.30 3.71
N ASP A 226 14.01 10.06 2.56
CA ASP A 226 14.62 11.11 1.72
C ASP A 226 13.56 12.00 1.06
N LEU A 227 12.28 11.54 1.07
CA LEU A 227 11.14 12.35 0.63
C LEU A 227 11.04 13.70 1.38
N LEU A 228 11.56 13.78 2.61
CA LEU A 228 11.61 15.04 3.35
C LEU A 228 12.35 16.16 2.57
N ASP A 229 13.45 15.82 1.91
CA ASP A 229 14.23 16.80 1.15
C ASP A 229 13.52 17.17 -0.16
N VAL A 230 12.91 16.21 -0.84
CA VAL A 230 12.07 16.47 -2.03
C VAL A 230 10.93 17.43 -1.71
N VAL A 231 10.21 17.20 -0.60
CA VAL A 231 9.10 18.06 -0.16
C VAL A 231 9.59 19.47 0.20
N ARG A 232 10.71 19.59 0.92
CA ARG A 232 11.31 20.89 1.28
C ARG A 232 11.73 21.69 0.05
N GLU A 233 12.34 21.07 -0.94
CA GLU A 233 12.72 21.73 -2.19
C GLU A 233 11.50 22.26 -2.95
N ASN A 234 10.42 21.45 -3.03
CA ASN A 234 9.18 21.85 -3.69
C ASN A 234 8.45 22.99 -2.98
N GLN A 235 8.54 23.07 -1.65
CA GLN A 235 7.93 24.16 -0.87
C GLN A 235 8.75 25.44 -0.92
N SER A 236 10.10 25.36 -1.03
CA SER A 236 10.96 26.53 -1.13
C SER A 236 10.84 27.27 -2.47
N ALA A 237 10.28 26.64 -3.49
CA ALA A 237 9.98 27.25 -4.79
C ALA A 237 8.59 27.94 -4.87
N GLY A 238 7.78 27.89 -3.78
CA GLY A 238 6.41 28.41 -3.69
C GLY A 238 6.21 29.41 -2.53
N PRO A 239 4.95 29.88 -2.31
CA PRO A 239 4.63 30.87 -1.28
C PRO A 239 4.82 30.42 0.20
N PHE A 240 5.28 29.19 0.44
CA PHE A 240 5.54 28.61 1.76
C PHE A 240 7.01 28.73 2.21
N SER A 241 7.66 29.89 2.00
CA SER A 241 9.07 30.13 2.34
C SER A 241 9.41 30.12 3.86
N ASP A 242 8.44 29.90 4.74
CA ASP A 242 8.62 29.95 6.20
C ASP A 242 9.24 28.67 6.82
N TRP A 243 9.38 27.59 6.05
CA TRP A 243 10.01 26.35 6.51
C TRP A 243 11.50 26.55 6.89
N LYS A 244 12.21 27.43 6.20
CA LYS A 244 13.65 27.68 6.43
C LYS A 244 13.99 28.38 7.76
N LYS A 245 13.01 29.00 8.44
CA LYS A 245 13.31 29.83 9.64
C LYS A 245 13.31 29.08 10.97
N LYS A 246 12.83 27.81 11.01
CA LYS A 246 12.72 27.04 12.26
C LYS A 246 13.81 25.98 12.48
N GLY A 247 14.69 25.76 11.51
CA GLY A 247 15.76 24.75 11.58
C GLY A 247 17.15 25.27 11.98
N GLU A 248 17.35 26.59 12.06
CA GLU A 248 18.65 27.19 12.36
C GLU A 248 18.77 27.69 13.82
N GLU A 249 17.75 27.51 14.66
CA GLU A 249 17.86 27.81 16.08
C GLU A 249 17.86 26.51 16.91
N LYS A 250 19.01 25.78 16.88
CA LYS A 250 19.50 24.98 18.03
C LYS A 250 20.95 24.58 17.81
#